data_4201f68f1add91adcfde2be990a6f2c5
#
_entry.id   4201f68f1add91adcfde2be990a6f2c5
#
_cell.length_a   1.000
_cell.length_b   1.000
_cell.length_c   1.000
_cell.angle_alpha   90.00
_cell.angle_beta   90.00
_cell.angle_gamma   90.00
#
_symmetry.space_group_name_H-M   'P 1'
#
loop_
_entity.id
_entity.type
_entity.pdbx_description
1 polymer ?
#
loop_
_entity_poly.entity_id
_entity_poly.type
_entity_poly.pdbx_seq_one_letter_code
_entity_poly.pdbx_strand_id
1 'polypeptide(L)'
;RWLFAGFTVICLLAAVLVSDRGGMLDGLVRICTQSGQTVKSYFDPSYGGFSGTFLNVALVCAVCLGLYCLPGSKPDGVSVLAFFLTAGFCFWGTTILNIWFSFAGVLIYCLVMKKKPGAMANAFLFSTGLAPLITEMLFNYPTLDAASASGFTLHGILLALAVGGVAYTVRRGVLNFTEDFGFAPMVSQDGAERL
;
A
#
# COMPACT_ATOMS: atom_id res chain seq x y z
N ARG A 1 -12.75 -2.23 -13.38
CA ARG A 1 -11.87 -1.05 -13.56
C ARG A 1 -12.64 0.25 -13.40
N TRP A 2 -13.81 0.41 -14.06
CA TRP A 2 -14.63 1.63 -13.94
C TRP A 2 -15.05 1.94 -12.50
N LEU A 3 -15.39 0.92 -11.70
CA LEU A 3 -15.68 1.07 -10.29
C LEU A 3 -14.49 1.67 -9.51
N PHE A 4 -13.29 1.16 -9.76
CA PHE A 4 -12.06 1.64 -9.11
C PHE A 4 -11.75 3.08 -9.51
N ALA A 5 -11.86 3.39 -10.81
CA ALA A 5 -11.68 4.74 -11.32
C ALA A 5 -12.70 5.73 -10.72
N GLY A 6 -13.98 5.33 -10.69
CA GLY A 6 -15.03 6.14 -10.07
C GLY A 6 -14.77 6.45 -8.61
N PHE A 7 -14.39 5.44 -7.81
CA PHE A 7 -14.04 5.65 -6.41
C PHE A 7 -12.81 6.56 -6.23
N THR A 8 -11.78 6.36 -7.05
CA THR A 8 -10.57 7.22 -7.04
C THR A 8 -10.92 8.68 -7.32
N VAL A 9 -11.78 8.93 -8.32
CA VAL A 9 -12.24 10.29 -8.65
C VAL A 9 -13.06 10.89 -7.50
N ILE A 10 -13.96 10.11 -6.88
CA ILE A 10 -14.74 10.58 -5.73
C ILE A 10 -13.81 11.00 -4.58
N CYS A 11 -12.79 10.20 -4.25
CA CYS A 11 -11.82 10.56 -3.22
C CYS A 11 -11.03 11.83 -3.58
N LEU A 12 -10.64 11.98 -4.84
CA LEU A 12 -9.93 13.17 -5.30
C LEU A 12 -10.84 14.42 -5.21
N LEU A 13 -12.09 14.30 -5.63
CA LEU A 13 -13.08 15.39 -5.50
C LEU A 13 -13.31 15.74 -4.03
N ALA A 14 -13.43 14.76 -3.14
CA ALA A 14 -13.55 14.99 -1.70
C ALA A 14 -12.34 15.75 -1.15
N ALA A 15 -11.13 15.40 -1.57
CA ALA A 15 -9.90 16.09 -1.17
C ALA A 15 -9.89 17.56 -1.60
N VAL A 16 -10.39 17.86 -2.81
CA VAL A 16 -10.38 19.21 -3.39
C VAL A 16 -11.53 20.07 -2.84
N LEU A 17 -12.73 19.50 -2.65
CA LEU A 17 -13.93 20.22 -2.25
C LEU A 17 -13.95 20.55 -0.76
N VAL A 18 -13.26 19.77 0.07
CA VAL A 18 -13.17 20.01 1.50
C VAL A 18 -11.94 20.88 1.76
N SER A 19 -12.19 22.13 2.16
CA SER A 19 -11.09 23.07 2.47
C SER A 19 -10.72 22.96 3.94
N ASP A 20 -9.56 22.37 4.23
CA ASP A 20 -8.97 22.35 5.56
C ASP A 20 -8.01 23.53 5.77
N ARG A 21 -7.91 24.01 7.01
CA ARG A 21 -7.04 25.14 7.39
C ARG A 21 -5.56 24.92 7.11
N GLY A 22 -5.12 23.65 6.98
CA GLY A 22 -3.73 23.27 6.77
C GLY A 22 -3.33 23.04 5.31
N GLY A 23 -4.28 23.10 4.37
CA GLY A 23 -4.03 22.80 2.96
C GLY A 23 -3.90 21.30 2.67
N MET A 24 -4.34 20.91 1.49
CA MET A 24 -4.39 19.50 1.05
C MET A 24 -3.00 18.88 0.95
N LEU A 25 -2.02 19.59 0.37
CA LEU A 25 -0.66 19.08 0.19
C LEU A 25 0.11 19.01 1.50
N ASP A 26 -0.03 20.02 2.36
CA ASP A 26 0.61 20.02 3.67
C ASP A 26 0.07 18.90 4.56
N GLY A 27 -1.24 18.61 4.49
CA GLY A 27 -1.84 17.46 5.15
C GLY A 27 -1.25 16.14 4.67
N LEU A 28 -1.12 15.96 3.35
CA LEU A 28 -0.50 14.78 2.76
C LEU A 28 0.97 14.62 3.22
N VAL A 29 1.74 15.70 3.19
CA VAL A 29 3.16 15.67 3.62
C VAL A 29 3.24 15.27 5.09
N ARG A 30 2.40 15.83 5.95
CA ARG A 30 2.37 15.45 7.38
C ARG A 30 2.05 13.97 7.57
N ILE A 31 1.04 13.43 6.86
CA ILE A 31 0.72 11.98 6.91
C ILE A 31 1.94 11.14 6.50
N CYS A 32 2.65 11.55 5.46
CA CYS A 32 3.75 10.78 4.90
C CYS A 32 5.06 10.86 5.70
N THR A 33 5.26 11.93 6.49
CA THR A 33 6.57 12.24 7.09
C THR A 33 6.58 12.24 8.61
N GLN A 34 5.43 12.15 9.27
CA GLN A 34 5.36 12.10 10.73
C GLN A 34 5.24 10.67 11.25
N SER A 35 5.80 10.44 12.43
CA SER A 35 5.63 9.19 13.20
C SER A 35 4.21 9.07 13.79
N GLY A 36 3.86 7.87 14.24
CA GLY A 36 2.60 7.62 14.94
C GLY A 36 1.40 7.44 14.01
N GLN A 37 1.62 7.03 12.77
CA GLN A 37 0.57 6.79 11.77
C GLN A 37 -0.45 5.72 12.20
N THR A 38 -0.04 4.80 13.07
CA THR A 38 -0.92 3.75 13.60
C THR A 38 -1.74 4.19 14.81
N VAL A 39 -1.36 5.28 15.46
CA VAL A 39 -1.97 5.76 16.71
C VAL A 39 -2.85 6.99 16.49
N LYS A 40 -2.48 7.84 15.54
CA LYS A 40 -3.19 9.08 15.26
C LYS A 40 -4.22 8.91 14.15
N SER A 41 -5.37 9.55 14.30
CA SER A 41 -6.34 9.66 13.22
C SER A 41 -5.80 10.57 12.12
N TYR A 42 -5.85 10.10 10.89
CA TYR A 42 -5.47 10.92 9.73
C TYR A 42 -6.38 12.14 9.54
N PHE A 43 -7.61 12.06 10.02
CA PHE A 43 -8.57 13.16 9.96
C PHE A 43 -8.30 14.28 10.96
N ASP A 44 -7.38 14.09 11.91
CA ASP A 44 -6.99 15.16 12.83
C ASP A 44 -6.39 16.33 12.04
N PRO A 45 -6.92 17.56 12.19
CA PRO A 45 -6.41 18.73 11.48
C PRO A 45 -4.93 19.06 11.76
N SER A 46 -4.42 18.63 12.93
CA SER A 46 -3.00 18.76 13.27
C SER A 46 -2.11 17.76 12.55
N TYR A 47 -2.70 16.69 11.99
CA TYR A 47 -1.99 15.60 11.32
C TYR A 47 -2.19 15.63 9.81
N GLY A 48 -3.26 15.08 9.27
CA GLY A 48 -3.56 15.04 7.85
C GLY A 48 -4.68 16.00 7.44
N GLY A 49 -5.65 16.12 8.34
CA GLY A 49 -6.91 16.75 8.03
C GLY A 49 -7.76 15.92 7.07
N PHE A 50 -8.91 16.44 6.72
CA PHE A 50 -9.82 15.73 5.82
C PHE A 50 -9.28 15.70 4.38
N SER A 51 -8.86 16.83 3.85
CA SER A 51 -8.40 16.95 2.46
C SER A 51 -7.09 16.19 2.21
N GLY A 52 -6.13 16.26 3.14
CA GLY A 52 -4.86 15.50 3.03
C GLY A 52 -5.09 13.98 3.08
N THR A 53 -6.00 13.51 3.93
CA THR A 53 -6.37 12.11 4.02
C THR A 53 -7.01 11.60 2.73
N PHE A 54 -8.01 12.31 2.20
CA PHE A 54 -8.65 11.89 0.95
C PHE A 54 -7.73 12.00 -0.25
N LEU A 55 -6.77 12.94 -0.26
CA LEU A 55 -5.73 12.99 -1.28
C LEU A 55 -4.84 11.75 -1.21
N ASN A 56 -4.42 11.33 -0.01
CA ASN A 56 -3.65 10.09 0.18
C ASN A 56 -4.40 8.87 -0.38
N VAL A 57 -5.68 8.72 -0.03
CA VAL A 57 -6.54 7.64 -0.56
C VAL A 57 -6.60 7.68 -2.08
N ALA A 58 -6.86 8.86 -2.67
CA ALA A 58 -6.97 9.02 -4.11
C ALA A 58 -5.66 8.63 -4.83
N LEU A 59 -4.51 9.06 -4.32
CA LEU A 59 -3.20 8.73 -4.91
C LEU A 59 -2.89 7.24 -4.83
N VAL A 60 -3.10 6.61 -3.69
CA VAL A 60 -2.89 5.16 -3.55
C VAL A 60 -3.86 4.39 -4.45
N CYS A 61 -5.14 4.76 -4.48
CA CYS A 61 -6.13 4.14 -5.37
C CYS A 61 -5.78 4.32 -6.85
N ALA A 62 -5.21 5.46 -7.25
CA ALA A 62 -4.73 5.68 -8.62
C ALA A 62 -3.58 4.73 -8.97
N VAL A 63 -2.63 4.52 -8.07
CA VAL A 63 -1.55 3.54 -8.24
C VAL A 63 -2.11 2.12 -8.36
N CYS A 64 -3.05 1.73 -7.49
CA CYS A 64 -3.71 0.44 -7.54
C CYS A 64 -4.49 0.23 -8.85
N LEU A 65 -5.20 1.25 -9.32
CA LEU A 65 -5.86 1.22 -10.63
C LEU A 65 -4.84 1.02 -11.76
N GLY A 66 -3.68 1.70 -11.68
CA GLY A 66 -2.57 1.52 -12.62
C GLY A 66 -2.10 0.06 -12.69
N LEU A 67 -1.96 -0.62 -11.55
CA LEU A 67 -1.62 -2.06 -11.51
C LEU A 67 -2.67 -2.93 -12.22
N TYR A 68 -3.96 -2.61 -12.03
CA TYR A 68 -5.04 -3.32 -12.74
C TYR A 68 -5.13 -2.99 -14.23
N CYS A 69 -4.45 -1.95 -14.71
CA CYS A 69 -4.33 -1.63 -16.12
C CYS A 69 -3.13 -2.31 -16.80
N LEU A 70 -2.21 -2.92 -16.03
CA LEU A 70 -1.06 -3.62 -16.59
C LEU A 70 -1.46 -4.86 -17.40
N PRO A 71 -0.65 -5.25 -18.40
CA PRO A 71 -0.85 -6.47 -19.16
C PRO A 71 -0.86 -7.71 -18.26
N GLY A 72 -1.85 -8.58 -18.46
CA GLY A 72 -2.03 -9.80 -17.68
C GLY A 72 -2.94 -9.63 -16.46
N SER A 73 -3.39 -8.41 -16.15
CA SER A 73 -4.34 -8.18 -15.07
C SER A 73 -5.77 -8.52 -15.50
N LYS A 74 -6.43 -9.38 -14.73
CA LYS A 74 -7.83 -9.79 -14.90
C LYS A 74 -8.59 -9.50 -13.59
N PRO A 75 -9.08 -8.26 -13.38
CA PRO A 75 -9.81 -7.92 -12.15
C PRO A 75 -11.09 -8.76 -11.99
N ASP A 76 -11.27 -9.33 -10.82
CA ASP A 76 -12.38 -10.19 -10.40
C ASP A 76 -12.97 -9.71 -9.05
N GLY A 77 -13.77 -10.54 -8.40
CA GLY A 77 -14.33 -10.24 -7.07
C GLY A 77 -13.27 -10.06 -5.99
N VAL A 78 -12.18 -10.83 -6.04
CA VAL A 78 -11.04 -10.69 -5.11
C VAL A 78 -10.33 -9.35 -5.34
N SER A 79 -10.27 -8.89 -6.58
CA SER A 79 -9.70 -7.59 -6.92
C SER A 79 -10.52 -6.43 -6.34
N VAL A 80 -11.85 -6.58 -6.28
CA VAL A 80 -12.73 -5.59 -5.61
C VAL A 80 -12.42 -5.54 -4.13
N LEU A 81 -12.34 -6.71 -3.48
CA LEU A 81 -11.96 -6.80 -2.07
C LEU A 81 -10.59 -6.18 -1.81
N ALA A 82 -9.57 -6.56 -2.58
CA ALA A 82 -8.20 -6.06 -2.42
C ALA A 82 -8.15 -4.53 -2.57
N PHE A 83 -8.85 -3.98 -3.57
CA PHE A 83 -8.88 -2.54 -3.81
C PHE A 83 -9.51 -1.77 -2.65
N PHE A 84 -10.70 -2.15 -2.20
CA PHE A 84 -11.38 -1.45 -1.12
C PHE A 84 -10.74 -1.68 0.25
N LEU A 85 -10.12 -2.84 0.47
CA LEU A 85 -9.32 -3.09 1.67
C LEU A 85 -8.10 -2.16 1.72
N THR A 86 -7.38 -2.03 0.60
CA THR A 86 -6.25 -1.07 0.50
C THR A 86 -6.73 0.36 0.69
N ALA A 87 -7.84 0.76 0.07
CA ALA A 87 -8.44 2.07 0.28
C ALA A 87 -8.78 2.32 1.77
N GLY A 88 -9.31 1.30 2.45
CA GLY A 88 -9.58 1.35 3.89
C GLY A 88 -8.31 1.56 4.72
N PHE A 89 -7.23 0.87 4.40
CA PHE A 89 -5.94 1.04 5.07
C PHE A 89 -5.36 2.45 4.89
N CYS A 90 -5.70 3.14 3.80
CA CYS A 90 -5.23 4.51 3.55
C CYS A 90 -5.85 5.56 4.49
N PHE A 91 -6.90 5.22 5.21
CA PHE A 91 -7.42 6.06 6.30
C PHE A 91 -6.64 5.86 7.60
N TRP A 92 -5.83 4.80 7.65
CA TRP A 92 -5.11 4.42 8.85
C TRP A 92 -3.83 3.62 8.51
N GLY A 93 -2.69 4.28 8.52
CA GLY A 93 -1.37 3.66 8.45
C GLY A 93 -0.78 3.46 7.04
N THR A 94 -1.60 3.36 5.99
CA THR A 94 -1.09 3.21 4.63
C THR A 94 -1.03 4.56 3.91
N THR A 95 0.12 4.88 3.34
CA THR A 95 0.35 6.14 2.62
C THR A 95 0.92 5.90 1.24
N ILE A 96 0.83 6.91 0.38
CA ILE A 96 1.46 6.88 -0.93
C ILE A 96 2.98 6.69 -0.86
N LEU A 97 3.61 7.00 0.27
CA LEU A 97 5.04 6.83 0.47
C LEU A 97 5.40 5.39 0.88
N ASN A 98 4.69 4.79 1.84
CA ASN A 98 5.09 3.51 2.42
C ASN A 98 4.70 2.28 1.61
N ILE A 99 3.74 2.40 0.67
CA ILE A 99 3.33 1.28 -0.20
C ILE A 99 4.46 0.77 -1.10
N TRP A 100 5.41 1.64 -1.48
CA TRP A 100 6.46 1.29 -2.43
C TRP A 100 7.41 0.22 -1.91
N PHE A 101 7.66 0.16 -0.60
CA PHE A 101 8.49 -0.88 0.01
C PHE A 101 7.80 -2.25 -0.07
N SER A 102 6.51 -2.32 0.21
CA SER A 102 5.71 -3.54 0.03
C SER A 102 5.66 -3.96 -1.44
N PHE A 103 5.48 -3.00 -2.34
CA PHE A 103 5.47 -3.24 -3.77
C PHE A 103 6.83 -3.74 -4.29
N ALA A 104 7.93 -3.20 -3.77
CA ALA A 104 9.27 -3.69 -4.12
C ALA A 104 9.43 -5.18 -3.77
N GLY A 105 8.95 -5.62 -2.61
CA GLY A 105 8.97 -7.04 -2.23
C GLY A 105 8.21 -7.93 -3.22
N VAL A 106 7.00 -7.52 -3.61
CA VAL A 106 6.20 -8.26 -4.60
C VAL A 106 6.83 -8.21 -6.00
N LEU A 107 7.43 -7.05 -6.37
CA LEU A 107 8.12 -6.91 -7.65
C LEU A 107 9.33 -7.85 -7.74
N ILE A 108 10.13 -7.94 -6.67
CA ILE A 108 11.26 -8.89 -6.58
C ILE A 108 10.74 -10.32 -6.77
N TYR A 109 9.62 -10.67 -6.12
CA TYR A 109 8.98 -11.98 -6.35
C TYR A 109 8.62 -12.17 -7.84
N CYS A 110 7.99 -11.19 -8.48
CA CYS A 110 7.63 -11.27 -9.90
C CYS A 110 8.87 -11.50 -10.78
N LEU A 111 9.97 -10.82 -10.50
CA LEU A 111 11.23 -10.96 -11.26
C LEU A 111 11.84 -12.35 -11.08
N VAL A 112 11.96 -12.84 -9.84
CA VAL A 112 12.53 -14.15 -9.52
C VAL A 112 11.70 -15.28 -10.13
N MET A 113 10.38 -15.20 -9.99
CA MET A 113 9.45 -16.24 -10.46
C MET A 113 9.01 -16.03 -11.91
N LYS A 114 9.55 -15.01 -12.59
CA LYS A 114 9.21 -14.66 -13.99
C LYS A 114 7.69 -14.44 -14.21
N LYS A 115 6.99 -13.92 -13.19
CA LYS A 115 5.57 -13.63 -13.26
C LYS A 115 5.33 -12.22 -13.78
N LYS A 116 4.23 -12.01 -14.51
CA LYS A 116 3.82 -10.68 -14.97
C LYS A 116 3.27 -9.88 -13.79
N PRO A 117 3.73 -8.63 -13.53
CA PRO A 117 3.22 -7.82 -12.42
C PRO A 117 1.70 -7.62 -12.46
N GLY A 118 1.10 -7.45 -13.64
CA GLY A 118 -0.34 -7.32 -13.79
C GLY A 118 -1.12 -8.55 -13.31
N ALA A 119 -0.61 -9.77 -13.55
CA ALA A 119 -1.22 -10.99 -13.05
C ALA A 119 -1.13 -11.10 -11.51
N MET A 120 -0.20 -10.37 -10.90
CA MET A 120 0.00 -10.35 -9.44
C MET A 120 -0.58 -9.09 -8.78
N ALA A 121 -1.45 -8.33 -9.48
CA ALA A 121 -2.01 -7.06 -8.98
C ALA A 121 -2.63 -7.20 -7.58
N ASN A 122 -3.45 -8.21 -7.34
CA ASN A 122 -4.03 -8.45 -6.02
C ASN A 122 -2.97 -8.64 -4.93
N ALA A 123 -1.83 -9.24 -5.28
CA ALA A 123 -0.74 -9.42 -4.36
C ALA A 123 -0.06 -8.11 -3.95
N PHE A 124 0.11 -7.20 -4.89
CA PHE A 124 0.59 -5.86 -4.58
C PHE A 124 -0.36 -5.17 -3.59
N LEU A 125 -1.66 -5.23 -3.84
CA LEU A 125 -2.65 -4.58 -2.98
C LEU A 125 -2.68 -5.21 -1.58
N PHE A 126 -2.75 -6.53 -1.46
CA PHE A 126 -2.74 -7.17 -0.13
C PHE A 126 -1.44 -6.93 0.65
N SER A 127 -0.30 -6.75 -0.03
CA SER A 127 0.96 -6.43 0.65
C SER A 127 0.95 -5.06 1.33
N THR A 128 0.07 -4.14 0.93
CA THR A 128 -0.05 -2.81 1.56
C THR A 128 -0.51 -2.89 3.02
N GLY A 129 -1.11 -3.98 3.45
CA GLY A 129 -1.44 -4.21 4.86
C GLY A 129 -0.21 -4.20 5.80
N LEU A 130 1.00 -4.39 5.25
CA LEU A 130 2.26 -4.27 5.98
C LEU A 130 2.86 -2.86 5.93
N ALA A 131 2.31 -1.95 5.14
CA ALA A 131 2.84 -0.60 4.98
C ALA A 131 2.92 0.21 6.29
N PRO A 132 1.96 0.12 7.23
CA PRO A 132 2.07 0.80 8.52
C PRO A 132 3.30 0.37 9.33
N LEU A 133 3.66 -0.92 9.29
CA LEU A 133 4.85 -1.44 9.95
C LEU A 133 6.13 -0.83 9.38
N ILE A 134 6.17 -0.61 8.06
CA ILE A 134 7.30 0.04 7.39
C ILE A 134 7.46 1.47 7.89
N THR A 135 6.36 2.20 8.06
CA THR A 135 6.40 3.56 8.60
C THR A 135 6.89 3.60 10.03
N GLU A 136 6.45 2.69 10.88
CA GLU A 136 6.94 2.58 12.25
C GLU A 136 8.46 2.31 12.27
N MET A 137 8.96 1.49 11.36
CA MET A 137 10.39 1.25 11.24
C MET A 137 11.17 2.47 10.72
N LEU A 138 10.57 3.26 9.84
CA LEU A 138 11.21 4.46 9.29
C LEU A 138 11.30 5.60 10.30
N PHE A 139 10.29 5.77 11.16
CA PHE A 139 10.14 6.97 11.98
C PHE A 139 10.24 6.71 13.49
N ASN A 140 9.84 5.55 13.97
CA ASN A 140 9.73 5.29 15.42
C ASN A 140 10.80 4.32 15.96
N TYR A 141 11.47 3.56 15.09
CA TYR A 141 12.49 2.66 15.58
C TYR A 141 13.68 3.48 16.09
N PRO A 142 14.12 3.29 17.36
CA PRO A 142 15.25 4.04 17.88
C PRO A 142 16.48 3.66 17.06
N THR A 143 16.82 4.50 16.14
CA THR A 143 18.12 4.45 15.50
C THR A 143 19.16 4.74 16.56
N LEU A 144 20.29 4.07 16.50
CA LEU A 144 21.41 4.20 17.46
C LEU A 144 21.90 5.63 17.62
N ASP A 145 21.44 6.56 16.79
CA ASP A 145 21.73 7.99 16.89
C ASP A 145 20.45 8.81 17.03
N ALA A 146 20.22 9.29 18.24
CA ALA A 146 19.14 10.23 18.57
C ALA A 146 19.17 11.56 17.78
N ALA A 147 20.13 11.76 16.88
CA ALA A 147 20.33 12.98 16.11
C ALA A 147 19.62 12.99 14.75
N SER A 148 19.12 11.88 14.25
CA SER A 148 18.46 11.84 12.92
C SER A 148 16.95 11.92 13.06
N ALA A 149 16.46 13.14 13.23
CA ALA A 149 15.02 13.45 13.25
C ALA A 149 14.32 13.27 11.89
N SER A 150 15.03 12.91 10.83
CA SER A 150 14.44 12.61 9.52
C SER A 150 14.38 11.10 9.32
N GLY A 151 13.19 10.54 9.27
CA GLY A 151 12.93 9.12 9.10
C GLY A 151 13.48 8.46 7.81
N PHE A 152 14.20 9.20 6.98
CA PHE A 152 14.88 8.73 5.76
C PHE A 152 16.37 8.45 5.99
N THR A 153 16.71 7.88 7.13
CA THR A 153 18.09 7.42 7.36
C THR A 153 18.37 6.17 6.52
N LEU A 154 19.63 5.95 6.15
CA LEU A 154 20.05 4.72 5.48
C LEU A 154 19.60 3.47 6.27
N HIS A 155 19.65 3.53 7.59
CA HIS A 155 19.23 2.46 8.48
C HIS A 155 17.71 2.20 8.39
N GLY A 156 16.88 3.26 8.41
CA GLY A 156 15.44 3.16 8.21
C GLY A 156 15.07 2.58 6.84
N ILE A 157 15.78 2.97 5.78
CA ILE A 157 15.60 2.43 4.44
C ILE A 157 15.95 0.94 4.40
N LEU A 158 17.08 0.54 5.00
CA LEU A 158 17.49 -0.87 5.06
C LEU A 158 16.48 -1.72 5.85
N LEU A 159 15.97 -1.22 6.97
CA LEU A 159 14.91 -1.88 7.73
C LEU A 159 13.62 -2.01 6.92
N ALA A 160 13.21 -0.96 6.21
CA ALA A 160 12.03 -1.01 5.35
C ALA A 160 12.19 -2.02 4.21
N LEU A 161 13.37 -2.12 3.61
CA LEU A 161 13.69 -3.15 2.62
C LEU A 161 13.68 -4.56 3.22
N ALA A 162 14.17 -4.72 4.46
CA ALA A 162 14.11 -6.00 5.17
C ALA A 162 12.65 -6.42 5.42
N VAL A 163 11.76 -5.50 5.80
CA VAL A 163 10.32 -5.76 5.94
C VAL A 163 9.70 -6.14 4.60
N GLY A 164 10.07 -5.48 3.51
CA GLY A 164 9.67 -5.87 2.16
C GLY A 164 10.12 -7.29 1.81
N GLY A 165 11.33 -7.67 2.21
CA GLY A 165 11.85 -9.03 2.07
C GLY A 165 11.06 -10.06 2.91
N VAL A 166 10.67 -9.71 4.12
CA VAL A 166 9.79 -10.55 4.96
C VAL A 166 8.42 -10.70 4.30
N ALA A 167 7.83 -9.61 3.79
CA ALA A 167 6.57 -9.66 3.06
C ALA A 167 6.65 -10.61 1.85
N TYR A 168 7.76 -10.58 1.11
CA TYR A 168 8.04 -11.52 0.04
C TYR A 168 8.07 -12.97 0.52
N THR A 169 8.77 -13.24 1.62
CA THR A 169 8.93 -14.59 2.17
C THR A 169 7.60 -15.14 2.72
N VAL A 170 6.86 -14.31 3.45
CA VAL A 170 5.52 -14.66 3.97
C VAL A 170 4.57 -14.98 2.82
N ARG A 171 4.59 -14.16 1.77
CA ARG A 171 3.77 -14.42 0.60
C ARG A 171 4.12 -15.74 -0.08
N ARG A 172 5.41 -16.07 -0.24
CA ARG A 172 5.83 -17.35 -0.80
C ARG A 172 5.34 -18.53 0.06
N GLY A 173 5.41 -18.38 1.38
CA GLY A 173 4.88 -19.38 2.31
C GLY A 173 3.36 -19.54 2.18
N VAL A 174 2.62 -18.44 2.10
CA VAL A 174 1.15 -18.47 1.92
C VAL A 174 0.77 -19.08 0.58
N LEU A 175 1.48 -18.76 -0.51
CA LEU A 175 1.21 -19.36 -1.82
C LEU A 175 1.46 -20.87 -1.82
N ASN A 176 2.59 -21.31 -1.28
CA ASN A 176 2.88 -22.73 -1.15
C ASN A 176 1.81 -23.45 -0.30
N PHE A 177 1.45 -22.85 0.84
CA PHE A 177 0.40 -23.39 1.70
C PHE A 177 -0.95 -23.49 0.98
N THR A 178 -1.34 -22.47 0.22
CA THR A 178 -2.62 -22.46 -0.51
C THR A 178 -2.62 -23.45 -1.67
N GLU A 179 -1.48 -23.63 -2.36
CA GLU A 179 -1.32 -24.66 -3.39
C GLU A 179 -1.44 -26.06 -2.79
N ASP A 180 -0.76 -26.33 -1.67
CA ASP A 180 -0.77 -27.62 -0.99
C ASP A 180 -2.17 -28.01 -0.44
N PHE A 181 -2.98 -27.03 -0.04
CA PHE A 181 -4.33 -27.24 0.50
C PHE A 181 -5.47 -26.96 -0.50
N GLY A 182 -5.16 -26.73 -1.77
CA GLY A 182 -6.17 -26.51 -2.82
C GLY A 182 -6.90 -25.15 -2.75
N PHE A 183 -6.38 -24.19 -1.98
CA PHE A 183 -6.90 -22.83 -1.90
C PHE A 183 -6.29 -21.86 -2.94
N ALA A 184 -5.51 -22.39 -3.87
CA ALA A 184 -4.82 -21.63 -4.92
C ALA A 184 -5.69 -20.62 -5.70
N PRO A 185 -6.97 -20.90 -5.98
CA PRO A 185 -7.83 -19.93 -6.68
C PRO A 185 -8.11 -18.65 -5.92
N MET A 186 -8.02 -18.66 -4.60
CA MET A 186 -8.31 -17.47 -3.77
C MET A 186 -7.16 -16.45 -3.74
N VAL A 187 -5.93 -16.87 -4.00
CA VAL A 187 -4.73 -16.04 -3.82
C VAL A 187 -3.96 -15.83 -5.13
N SER A 188 -4.12 -16.70 -6.10
CA SER A 188 -3.40 -16.67 -7.39
C SER A 188 -4.36 -16.51 -8.55
N GLN A 189 -4.19 -15.46 -9.34
CA GLN A 189 -4.86 -15.35 -10.65
C GLN A 189 -4.31 -16.37 -11.68
N ASP A 190 -3.20 -17.04 -11.38
CA ASP A 190 -2.59 -18.04 -12.27
C ASP A 190 -3.34 -19.39 -12.27
N GLY A 191 -4.21 -19.64 -11.28
CA GLY A 191 -5.00 -20.88 -11.22
C GLY A 191 -6.08 -21.00 -12.29
N ALA A 192 -6.45 -19.90 -12.93
CA ALA A 192 -7.47 -19.89 -13.98
C ALA A 192 -6.95 -20.38 -15.35
N GLU A 193 -5.64 -20.55 -15.54
CA GLU A 193 -5.05 -21.03 -16.79
C GLU A 193 -4.75 -22.55 -16.79
N ARG A 194 -5.07 -23.27 -15.71
CA ARG A 194 -4.82 -24.71 -15.58
C ARG A 194 -6.09 -25.58 -15.52
N LEU A 195 -7.23 -25.01 -15.80
CA LEU A 195 -8.49 -25.74 -16.07
C LEU A 195 -8.89 -25.56 -17.56
#